data_6d45520881ebc892abbee27995c9f142
#
_entry.id   6d45520881ebc892abbee27995c9f142
#
_cell.length_a   1.000
_cell.length_b   1.000
_cell.length_c   1.000
_cell.angle_alpha   90.00
_cell.angle_beta   90.00
_cell.angle_gamma   90.00
#
_symmetry.space_group_name_H-M   'P 1'
#
loop_
_entity.id
_entity.type
_entity.pdbx_description
1 polymer ?
#
loop_
_entity_poly.entity_id
_entity_poly.type
_entity_poly.pdbx_seq_one_letter_code
_entity_poly.pdbx_strand_id
1 'polypeptide(L)'
;MSGKPITLQQVKLYMSSRKQGGTQAQASAKAGVCESSGRRIDSGRISALEAKERHWRTRKDPFSAVWDSEIVPLLEKQPRLDATTLFEDLQDRHPEQFGNGKKRTFQRRVKTWKALHGADKEVMFRQVQEPGRQGLSDFTELKAIVVTVGGEVLEHRLYHFRLPYSGWSHVKIVLGGESFSALAEGLQEALWRLGGAPLEHRTDSLSAAYKNLSVEAREDLTERYENLCRHYGMTATRNNRGVSHENGAVESPHGHIKHRIAQALLLRDSIDFPALEDYRRWLDALVGRFNRRCAEALAIEREQLQALPVRRTTDYSEAVVAVTTSSTIELKRVLYSVPSRLIGENLRLHIFDDRLEAFVGATRAITLPRVYSVNHERARCIDYRHLINALARKPQAFRYSQLRDDLLPNATYRAIWQHLDAHLEARAACKRIVGILALAARAECEQALGAYLSEQIAAGTIPTVHVLEQRFEGAGAAPAGLDTLSGEQHPLSLYDRLLPSHCQSTQVH
;
A
#
# COMPACT_ATOMS: atom_id res chain seq x y z
N MET A 1 -5.83 27.33 48.33
CA MET A 1 -6.05 27.50 46.90
C MET A 1 -5.51 28.87 46.49
N SER A 2 -4.48 28.89 45.66
CA SER A 2 -3.92 30.15 45.14
C SER A 2 -4.88 30.72 44.09
N GLY A 3 -5.49 31.89 44.38
CA GLY A 3 -6.42 32.58 43.49
C GLY A 3 -5.74 32.98 42.16
N LYS A 4 -6.45 32.97 41.06
CA LYS A 4 -5.94 33.44 39.76
C LYS A 4 -5.54 34.91 39.89
N PRO A 5 -4.36 35.31 39.33
CA PRO A 5 -3.92 36.72 39.39
C PRO A 5 -4.87 37.59 38.56
N ILE A 6 -5.16 38.81 39.08
CA ILE A 6 -6.03 39.77 38.41
C ILE A 6 -5.29 40.32 37.18
N THR A 7 -5.96 40.30 36.03
CA THR A 7 -5.38 40.74 34.75
C THR A 7 -5.43 42.28 34.61
N LEU A 8 -4.54 42.86 33.82
CA LEU A 8 -4.51 44.28 33.48
C LEU A 8 -5.86 44.74 32.88
N GLN A 9 -6.49 43.89 32.09
CA GLN A 9 -7.79 44.17 31.48
C GLN A 9 -8.89 44.31 32.53
N GLN A 10 -8.90 43.43 33.55
CA GLN A 10 -9.83 43.51 34.67
C GLN A 10 -9.64 44.79 35.49
N VAL A 11 -8.39 45.20 35.73
CA VAL A 11 -8.10 46.46 36.43
C VAL A 11 -8.61 47.65 35.62
N LYS A 12 -8.35 47.71 34.31
CA LYS A 12 -8.84 48.76 33.41
C LYS A 12 -10.36 48.84 33.38
N LEU A 13 -11.02 47.69 33.30
CA LEU A 13 -12.50 47.58 33.27
C LEU A 13 -13.10 48.05 34.59
N TYR A 14 -12.52 47.69 35.73
CA TYR A 14 -12.89 48.13 37.05
C TYR A 14 -12.77 49.68 37.18
N MET A 15 -11.59 50.24 36.86
CA MET A 15 -11.34 51.66 36.92
C MET A 15 -12.24 52.48 35.99
N SER A 16 -12.53 51.97 34.78
CA SER A 16 -13.45 52.61 33.85
C SER A 16 -14.87 52.66 34.42
N SER A 17 -15.36 51.56 35.03
CA SER A 17 -16.68 51.50 35.67
C SER A 17 -16.78 52.45 36.88
N ARG A 18 -15.72 52.54 37.69
CA ARG A 18 -15.64 53.52 38.82
C ARG A 18 -15.66 54.97 38.33
N LYS A 19 -14.94 55.28 37.26
CA LYS A 19 -14.95 56.64 36.65
C LYS A 19 -16.31 57.04 36.10
N GLN A 20 -17.14 56.07 35.70
CA GLN A 20 -18.51 56.27 35.23
C GLN A 20 -19.56 56.33 36.35
N GLY A 21 -19.13 56.42 37.61
CA GLY A 21 -20.02 56.57 38.78
C GLY A 21 -20.55 55.28 39.37
N GLY A 22 -20.08 54.12 38.84
CA GLY A 22 -20.49 52.81 39.36
C GLY A 22 -20.05 52.58 40.80
N THR A 23 -20.87 51.89 41.60
CA THR A 23 -20.49 51.49 42.99
C THR A 23 -19.34 50.48 42.94
N GLN A 24 -18.66 50.27 44.05
CA GLN A 24 -17.55 49.32 44.15
C GLN A 24 -18.02 47.87 43.80
N ALA A 25 -19.20 47.50 44.30
CA ALA A 25 -19.80 46.19 43.99
C ALA A 25 -20.10 46.03 42.50
N GLN A 26 -20.71 47.05 41.86
CA GLN A 26 -21.02 47.04 40.42
C GLN A 26 -19.75 46.99 39.57
N ALA A 27 -18.74 47.77 39.91
CA ALA A 27 -17.47 47.79 39.19
C ALA A 27 -16.72 46.46 39.34
N SER A 28 -16.76 45.85 40.52
CA SER A 28 -16.18 44.51 40.78
C SER A 28 -16.86 43.42 39.97
N ALA A 29 -18.19 43.40 39.97
CA ALA A 29 -18.98 42.45 39.20
C ALA A 29 -18.70 42.59 37.69
N LYS A 30 -18.69 43.84 37.17
CA LYS A 30 -18.42 44.12 35.75
C LYS A 30 -17.00 43.69 35.32
N ALA A 31 -16.03 43.83 36.22
CA ALA A 31 -14.64 43.40 35.98
C ALA A 31 -14.37 41.92 36.25
N GLY A 32 -15.35 41.19 36.77
CA GLY A 32 -15.19 39.77 37.12
C GLY A 32 -14.16 39.58 38.25
N VAL A 33 -14.10 40.50 39.23
CA VAL A 33 -13.24 40.41 40.40
C VAL A 33 -14.10 40.48 41.66
N CYS A 34 -13.59 39.94 42.79
CA CYS A 34 -14.30 40.06 44.06
C CYS A 34 -14.15 41.49 44.64
N GLU A 35 -15.09 41.91 45.48
CA GLU A 35 -15.08 43.25 46.10
C GLU A 35 -13.81 43.55 46.90
N SER A 36 -13.24 42.55 47.59
CA SER A 36 -11.95 42.70 48.27
C SER A 36 -10.80 43.04 47.32
N SER A 37 -10.86 42.49 46.09
CA SER A 37 -9.92 42.85 45.02
C SER A 37 -10.20 44.27 44.50
N GLY A 38 -11.47 44.66 44.39
CA GLY A 38 -11.87 46.00 44.01
C GLY A 38 -11.33 47.03 45.02
N ARG A 39 -11.46 46.80 46.34
CA ARG A 39 -10.86 47.67 47.41
C ARG A 39 -9.35 47.79 47.27
N ARG A 40 -8.66 46.72 46.86
CA ARG A 40 -7.19 46.74 46.67
C ARG A 40 -6.80 47.52 45.42
N ILE A 41 -7.66 47.58 44.41
CA ILE A 41 -7.48 48.40 43.21
C ILE A 41 -7.71 49.88 43.58
N ASP A 42 -8.80 50.23 44.31
CA ASP A 42 -9.09 51.54 44.74
C ASP A 42 -8.01 52.11 45.68
N SER A 43 -7.44 51.31 46.56
CA SER A 43 -6.34 51.69 47.47
C SER A 43 -4.96 51.71 46.78
N GLY A 44 -4.87 51.50 45.49
CA GLY A 44 -3.60 51.49 44.75
C GLY A 44 -2.68 50.29 45.02
N ARG A 45 -3.11 49.34 45.87
CA ARG A 45 -2.33 48.09 46.12
C ARG A 45 -2.25 47.17 44.95
N ILE A 46 -3.21 47.26 44.04
CA ILE A 46 -3.19 46.60 42.71
C ILE A 46 -3.32 47.77 41.71
N SER A 47 -2.19 48.28 41.25
CA SER A 47 -2.15 49.30 40.22
C SER A 47 -2.10 48.65 38.83
N ALA A 48 -2.57 49.38 37.83
CA ALA A 48 -2.32 49.04 36.41
C ALA A 48 -0.86 49.34 36.05
N LEU A 49 0.06 49.05 36.94
CA LEU A 49 1.48 49.15 36.68
C LEU A 49 1.83 48.27 35.51
N GLU A 50 2.48 48.85 34.55
CA GLU A 50 3.17 48.17 33.45
C GLU A 50 3.72 46.87 33.96
N ALA A 51 3.32 45.78 33.30
CA ALA A 51 3.87 44.48 33.63
C ALA A 51 5.39 44.62 33.59
N LYS A 52 6.04 44.63 34.76
CA LYS A 52 7.51 44.56 34.79
C LYS A 52 7.91 43.51 33.76
N GLU A 53 8.68 43.90 32.75
CA GLU A 53 9.24 42.96 31.81
C GLU A 53 9.85 41.82 32.61
N ARG A 54 9.20 40.65 32.60
CA ARG A 54 9.71 39.49 33.28
C ARG A 54 10.95 39.05 32.54
N HIS A 55 12.10 39.45 33.00
CA HIS A 55 13.39 38.92 32.53
C HIS A 55 13.46 37.45 32.94
N TRP A 56 12.97 36.56 32.07
CA TRP A 56 12.94 35.10 32.26
C TRP A 56 14.33 34.49 32.38
N ARG A 57 15.39 35.21 32.03
CA ARG A 57 16.76 34.73 31.98
C ARG A 57 17.59 35.37 33.08
N THR A 58 17.65 34.71 34.23
CA THR A 58 18.58 35.03 35.31
C THR A 58 20.01 34.47 35.05
N ARG A 59 20.18 33.57 34.08
CA ARG A 59 21.49 33.00 33.73
C ARG A 59 22.11 33.78 32.58
N LYS A 60 23.38 34.18 32.76
CA LYS A 60 24.18 34.76 31.66
C LYS A 60 24.22 33.81 30.47
N ASP A 61 24.15 34.36 29.27
CA ASP A 61 24.27 33.57 28.05
C ASP A 61 25.66 32.97 27.93
N PRO A 62 25.81 31.64 27.88
CA PRO A 62 27.13 31.00 27.86
C PRO A 62 27.90 31.25 26.57
N PHE A 63 27.25 31.78 25.53
CA PHE A 63 27.85 32.01 24.20
C PHE A 63 28.12 33.48 23.92
N SER A 64 27.87 34.41 24.87
CA SER A 64 28.02 35.86 24.66
C SER A 64 29.41 36.29 24.20
N ALA A 65 30.47 35.61 24.67
CA ALA A 65 31.86 35.97 24.34
C ALA A 65 32.28 35.56 22.90
N VAL A 66 31.71 34.50 22.38
CA VAL A 66 32.10 33.91 21.07
C VAL A 66 31.04 34.15 19.98
N TRP A 67 29.85 34.64 20.37
CA TRP A 67 28.73 34.75 19.46
C TRP A 67 28.96 35.71 18.32
N ASP A 68 29.26 36.96 18.66
CA ASP A 68 29.41 38.05 17.68
C ASP A 68 30.77 38.02 16.97
N SER A 69 31.81 37.44 17.62
CA SER A 69 33.16 37.36 17.07
C SER A 69 33.40 36.14 16.19
N GLU A 70 32.75 34.99 16.48
CA GLU A 70 33.06 33.76 15.80
C GLU A 70 31.84 33.15 15.08
N ILE A 71 30.66 33.13 15.72
CA ILE A 71 29.49 32.45 15.19
C ILE A 71 28.76 33.25 14.12
N VAL A 72 28.52 34.54 14.38
CA VAL A 72 27.81 35.42 13.44
C VAL A 72 28.54 35.52 12.11
N PRO A 73 29.88 35.76 12.05
CA PRO A 73 30.60 35.80 10.77
C PRO A 73 30.53 34.51 9.96
N LEU A 74 30.51 33.35 10.64
CA LEU A 74 30.35 32.05 9.97
C LEU A 74 28.94 31.89 9.40
N LEU A 75 27.91 32.31 10.13
CA LEU A 75 26.52 32.26 9.68
C LEU A 75 26.25 33.24 8.53
N GLU A 76 26.87 34.40 8.52
CA GLU A 76 26.78 35.39 7.44
C GLU A 76 27.48 34.89 6.17
N LYS A 77 28.67 34.31 6.32
CA LYS A 77 29.45 33.74 5.20
C LYS A 77 28.79 32.51 4.62
N GLN A 78 28.18 31.67 5.46
CA GLN A 78 27.57 30.40 5.09
C GLN A 78 26.22 30.17 5.81
N PRO A 79 25.14 30.77 5.34
CA PRO A 79 23.83 30.68 5.98
C PRO A 79 23.27 29.24 6.11
N ARG A 80 23.77 28.32 5.26
CA ARG A 80 23.37 26.92 5.25
C ARG A 80 23.99 26.08 6.36
N LEU A 81 25.00 26.59 7.08
CA LEU A 81 25.66 25.85 8.17
C LEU A 81 24.63 25.38 9.20
N ASP A 82 24.71 24.10 9.54
CA ASP A 82 23.85 23.49 10.57
C ASP A 82 24.33 23.87 11.97
N ALA A 83 23.37 24.07 12.88
CA ALA A 83 23.68 24.44 14.26
C ALA A 83 24.43 23.35 15.02
N THR A 84 24.31 22.08 14.61
CA THR A 84 25.03 20.95 15.21
C THR A 84 26.48 21.02 14.83
N THR A 85 26.78 21.15 13.56
CA THR A 85 28.13 21.28 13.01
C THR A 85 28.87 22.50 13.59
N LEU A 86 28.17 23.66 13.66
CA LEU A 86 28.73 24.85 14.29
C LEU A 86 29.03 24.66 15.78
N PHE A 87 28.24 23.89 16.49
CA PHE A 87 28.47 23.61 17.90
C PHE A 87 29.66 22.65 18.10
N GLU A 88 29.79 21.65 17.25
CA GLU A 88 30.91 20.71 17.25
C GLU A 88 32.24 21.44 16.93
N ASP A 89 32.25 22.26 15.88
CA ASP A 89 33.39 23.12 15.54
C ASP A 89 33.75 24.10 16.69
N LEU A 90 32.74 24.66 17.37
CA LEU A 90 32.98 25.49 18.54
C LEU A 90 33.59 24.70 19.71
N GLN A 91 33.18 23.44 19.91
CA GLN A 91 33.79 22.57 20.92
C GLN A 91 35.23 22.23 20.60
N ASP A 92 35.56 21.99 19.32
CA ASP A 92 36.91 21.69 18.88
C ASP A 92 37.85 22.90 19.06
N ARG A 93 37.34 24.11 18.80
CA ARG A 93 38.11 25.37 18.99
C ARG A 93 38.25 25.77 20.46
N HIS A 94 37.29 25.44 21.28
CA HIS A 94 37.24 25.79 22.70
C HIS A 94 37.03 24.53 23.57
N PRO A 95 37.99 23.61 23.64
CA PRO A 95 37.90 22.42 24.48
C PRO A 95 37.62 22.84 25.94
N GLU A 96 36.69 22.13 26.59
CA GLU A 96 36.30 22.38 28.00
C GLU A 96 35.35 23.53 28.27
N GLN A 97 35.16 24.50 27.37
CA GLN A 97 34.23 25.63 27.60
C GLN A 97 32.76 25.28 27.31
N PHE A 98 32.50 24.44 26.29
CA PHE A 98 31.15 24.16 25.79
C PHE A 98 30.81 22.70 25.89
N GLY A 99 30.36 22.25 27.06
CA GLY A 99 29.90 20.87 27.24
C GLY A 99 28.55 20.60 26.52
N ASN A 100 28.29 19.31 26.23
CA ASN A 100 27.10 18.84 25.49
C ASN A 100 25.77 19.32 26.07
N GLY A 101 25.67 19.60 27.36
CA GLY A 101 24.48 20.18 27.98
C GLY A 101 24.11 21.57 27.46
N LYS A 102 25.03 22.28 26.80
CA LYS A 102 24.80 23.59 26.20
C LYS A 102 24.32 23.54 24.75
N LYS A 103 24.42 22.36 24.07
CA LYS A 103 24.07 22.17 22.66
C LYS A 103 22.66 22.66 22.32
N ARG A 104 21.67 22.32 23.11
CA ARG A 104 20.26 22.73 22.87
C ARG A 104 20.07 24.27 22.99
N THR A 105 20.81 24.90 23.89
CA THR A 105 20.78 26.39 24.04
C THR A 105 21.40 27.05 22.82
N PHE A 106 22.52 26.51 22.33
CA PHE A 106 23.19 26.98 21.14
C PHE A 106 22.28 26.86 19.90
N GLN A 107 21.74 25.68 19.66
CA GLN A 107 20.81 25.40 18.54
C GLN A 107 19.62 26.37 18.54
N ARG A 108 19.09 26.66 19.71
CA ARG A 108 18.00 27.66 19.86
C ARG A 108 18.45 29.05 19.48
N ARG A 109 19.64 29.48 19.89
CA ARG A 109 20.20 30.77 19.55
C ARG A 109 20.48 30.91 18.05
N VAL A 110 21.08 29.90 17.42
CA VAL A 110 21.28 29.85 15.96
C VAL A 110 19.94 29.91 15.23
N LYS A 111 18.92 29.15 15.70
CA LYS A 111 17.57 29.23 15.13
C LYS A 111 16.97 30.62 15.21
N THR A 112 17.12 31.30 16.34
CA THR A 112 16.65 32.69 16.54
C THR A 112 17.38 33.64 15.62
N TRP A 113 18.72 33.56 15.55
CA TRP A 113 19.51 34.39 14.65
C TRP A 113 19.13 34.20 13.18
N LYS A 114 19.01 32.94 12.74
CA LYS A 114 18.55 32.61 11.38
C LYS A 114 17.14 33.13 11.08
N ALA A 115 16.27 33.23 12.09
CA ALA A 115 14.93 33.77 11.90
C ALA A 115 14.93 35.30 11.78
N LEU A 116 15.91 35.99 12.39
CA LEU A 116 16.01 37.46 12.40
C LEU A 116 16.91 38.00 11.28
N HIS A 117 17.98 37.27 10.95
CA HIS A 117 19.07 37.77 10.07
C HIS A 117 19.42 36.80 8.97
N GLY A 118 18.84 35.58 8.94
CA GLY A 118 19.12 34.59 7.89
C GLY A 118 18.49 34.96 6.56
N ALA A 119 18.95 34.28 5.50
CA ALA A 119 18.38 34.42 4.17
C ALA A 119 16.89 34.03 4.15
N ASP A 120 16.14 34.69 3.27
CA ASP A 120 14.73 34.33 3.03
C ASP A 120 14.59 32.87 2.70
N LYS A 121 13.55 32.27 3.26
CA LYS A 121 13.21 30.90 2.95
C LYS A 121 12.29 30.84 1.75
N GLU A 122 12.42 29.75 0.99
CA GLU A 122 11.51 29.47 -0.09
C GLU A 122 10.06 29.40 0.42
N VAL A 123 9.18 30.16 -0.22
CA VAL A 123 7.75 30.19 0.14
C VAL A 123 6.99 29.26 -0.79
N MET A 124 6.35 28.25 -0.24
CA MET A 124 5.45 27.40 -0.99
C MET A 124 4.08 28.07 -1.12
N PHE A 125 3.74 28.51 -2.32
CA PHE A 125 2.42 29.04 -2.64
C PHE A 125 1.46 27.86 -2.87
N ARG A 126 0.46 27.72 -1.99
CA ARG A 126 -0.57 26.71 -2.15
C ARG A 126 -1.39 27.00 -3.39
N GLN A 127 -1.42 26.05 -4.32
CA GLN A 127 -2.24 26.14 -5.52
C GLN A 127 -3.71 25.86 -5.18
N VAL A 128 -4.62 26.61 -5.82
CA VAL A 128 -6.06 26.32 -5.76
C VAL A 128 -6.29 25.02 -6.54
N GLN A 129 -6.94 24.06 -5.89
CA GLN A 129 -7.34 22.81 -6.53
C GLN A 129 -8.77 22.93 -7.00
N GLU A 130 -9.02 22.68 -8.26
CA GLU A 130 -10.38 22.66 -8.83
C GLU A 130 -10.94 21.24 -8.79
N PRO A 131 -12.22 21.04 -8.45
CA PRO A 131 -12.81 19.71 -8.40
C PRO A 131 -12.85 19.07 -9.80
N GLY A 132 -12.52 17.79 -9.90
CA GLY A 132 -12.54 17.02 -11.15
C GLY A 132 -11.46 17.37 -12.16
N ARG A 133 -10.61 18.37 -11.88
CA ARG A 133 -9.59 18.80 -12.84
C ARG A 133 -8.44 17.81 -12.97
N GLN A 134 -7.86 17.38 -11.87
CA GLN A 134 -6.60 16.64 -11.93
C GLN A 134 -6.61 15.36 -11.08
N GLY A 135 -6.08 14.29 -11.65
CA GLY A 135 -5.69 13.07 -10.97
C GLY A 135 -4.17 12.90 -10.96
N LEU A 136 -3.61 12.53 -9.83
CA LEU A 136 -2.17 12.32 -9.64
C LEU A 136 -1.89 10.86 -9.37
N SER A 137 -0.88 10.30 -10.04
CA SER A 137 -0.40 8.94 -9.78
C SER A 137 1.10 8.91 -9.54
N ASP A 138 1.50 8.05 -8.62
CA ASP A 138 2.92 7.78 -8.37
C ASP A 138 3.10 6.38 -7.77
N PHE A 139 4.32 5.83 -7.91
CA PHE A 139 4.73 4.61 -7.24
C PHE A 139 5.55 4.93 -5.99
N THR A 140 5.36 4.14 -4.96
CA THR A 140 6.04 4.39 -3.70
C THR A 140 6.49 3.10 -3.03
N GLU A 141 7.70 3.11 -2.46
CA GLU A 141 8.24 2.01 -1.66
C GLU A 141 7.94 2.20 -0.18
N LEU A 142 7.64 1.10 0.51
CA LEU A 142 7.47 1.08 1.96
C LEU A 142 8.80 0.78 2.68
N LYS A 143 9.86 1.58 2.42
CA LYS A 143 11.24 1.32 2.89
C LYS A 143 11.39 1.04 4.39
N ALA A 144 10.50 1.60 5.21
CA ALA A 144 10.55 1.45 6.68
C ALA A 144 9.58 0.40 7.22
N ILE A 145 8.88 -0.32 6.34
CA ILE A 145 7.81 -1.23 6.73
C ILE A 145 8.04 -2.54 6.00
N VAL A 146 8.35 -3.58 6.76
CA VAL A 146 8.40 -4.95 6.24
C VAL A 146 7.01 -5.53 6.35
N VAL A 147 6.49 -6.09 5.25
CA VAL A 147 5.26 -6.89 5.21
C VAL A 147 5.65 -8.29 4.84
N THR A 148 5.10 -9.29 5.53
CA THR A 148 5.31 -10.70 5.22
C THR A 148 3.99 -11.34 4.79
N VAL A 149 4.10 -12.36 3.93
CA VAL A 149 2.96 -13.19 3.49
C VAL A 149 3.35 -14.65 3.69
N GLY A 150 2.60 -15.34 4.55
CA GLY A 150 2.94 -16.72 4.93
C GLY A 150 4.30 -16.86 5.58
N GLY A 151 4.76 -15.83 6.31
CA GLY A 151 6.06 -15.76 6.97
C GLY A 151 7.23 -15.32 6.06
N GLU A 152 7.01 -15.15 4.75
CA GLU A 152 8.03 -14.69 3.80
C GLU A 152 7.90 -13.19 3.52
N VAL A 153 9.05 -12.49 3.41
CA VAL A 153 9.06 -11.05 3.10
C VAL A 153 8.50 -10.80 1.72
N LEU A 154 7.50 -9.93 1.65
CA LEU A 154 6.91 -9.48 0.39
C LEU A 154 7.61 -8.20 -0.09
N GLU A 155 8.48 -8.34 -1.09
CA GLU A 155 9.02 -7.19 -1.80
C GLU A 155 7.97 -6.63 -2.76
N HIS A 156 7.51 -5.41 -2.51
CA HIS A 156 6.47 -4.78 -3.31
C HIS A 156 6.58 -3.26 -3.27
N ARG A 157 5.89 -2.64 -4.21
CA ARG A 157 5.61 -1.20 -4.23
C ARG A 157 4.12 -0.96 -4.11
N LEU A 158 3.75 0.27 -3.84
CA LEU A 158 2.37 0.71 -3.92
C LEU A 158 2.21 1.69 -5.07
N TYR A 159 1.30 1.41 -5.97
CA TYR A 159 0.73 2.41 -6.85
C TYR A 159 -0.28 3.23 -6.05
N HIS A 160 -0.19 4.55 -6.12
CA HIS A 160 -1.08 5.47 -5.43
C HIS A 160 -1.65 6.48 -6.40
N PHE A 161 -2.96 6.44 -6.60
CA PHE A 161 -3.73 7.46 -7.30
C PHE A 161 -4.41 8.38 -6.28
N ARG A 162 -4.46 9.68 -6.58
CA ARG A 162 -5.09 10.68 -5.71
C ARG A 162 -5.75 11.79 -6.51
N LEU A 163 -6.92 12.26 -6.03
CA LEU A 163 -7.53 13.51 -6.45
C LEU A 163 -7.07 14.63 -5.50
N PRO A 164 -6.41 15.70 -6.00
CA PRO A 164 -5.89 16.76 -5.15
C PRO A 164 -6.95 17.56 -4.41
N TYR A 165 -8.13 17.77 -5.01
CA TYR A 165 -9.22 18.55 -4.42
C TYR A 165 -9.85 17.82 -3.23
N SER A 166 -10.45 16.67 -3.43
CA SER A 166 -11.11 15.93 -2.33
C SER A 166 -10.12 15.22 -1.41
N GLY A 167 -8.97 14.85 -1.93
CA GLY A 167 -8.02 13.97 -1.25
C GLY A 167 -8.37 12.50 -1.34
N TRP A 168 -9.39 12.13 -2.14
CA TRP A 168 -9.71 10.73 -2.39
C TRP A 168 -8.51 9.99 -2.97
N SER A 169 -8.29 8.77 -2.52
CA SER A 169 -7.12 7.99 -2.91
C SER A 169 -7.49 6.54 -3.23
N HIS A 170 -6.74 5.96 -4.17
CA HIS A 170 -6.71 4.53 -4.43
C HIS A 170 -5.27 4.04 -4.33
N VAL A 171 -5.08 2.88 -3.71
CA VAL A 171 -3.77 2.27 -3.54
C VAL A 171 -3.83 0.82 -4.00
N LYS A 172 -2.85 0.42 -4.82
CA LYS A 172 -2.72 -0.95 -5.32
C LYS A 172 -1.33 -1.50 -5.02
N ILE A 173 -1.25 -2.76 -4.63
CA ILE A 173 0.02 -3.49 -4.46
C ILE A 173 0.56 -3.83 -5.84
N VAL A 174 1.84 -3.52 -6.05
CA VAL A 174 2.58 -3.77 -7.30
C VAL A 174 3.79 -4.65 -6.99
N LEU A 175 3.86 -5.81 -7.62
CA LEU A 175 4.90 -6.81 -7.37
C LEU A 175 6.10 -6.67 -8.32
N GLY A 176 5.88 -6.18 -9.52
CA GLY A 176 6.87 -6.13 -10.60
C GLY A 176 7.64 -4.83 -10.77
N GLY A 177 7.47 -3.90 -9.85
CA GLY A 177 8.08 -2.58 -9.96
C GLY A 177 7.33 -1.62 -10.88
N GLU A 178 7.93 -0.47 -11.14
CA GLU A 178 7.32 0.59 -11.93
C GLU A 178 7.30 0.21 -13.41
N SER A 179 6.12 -0.12 -13.91
CA SER A 179 5.91 -0.49 -15.32
C SER A 179 4.66 0.18 -15.88
N PHE A 180 4.56 0.29 -17.20
CA PHE A 180 3.37 0.81 -17.85
C PHE A 180 2.13 -0.05 -17.56
N SER A 181 2.27 -1.37 -17.55
CA SER A 181 1.15 -2.26 -17.23
C SER A 181 0.65 -2.05 -15.80
N ALA A 182 1.56 -1.89 -14.82
CA ALA A 182 1.17 -1.59 -13.44
C ALA A 182 0.49 -0.22 -13.32
N LEU A 183 0.98 0.81 -14.03
CA LEU A 183 0.35 2.12 -14.11
C LEU A 183 -1.05 2.04 -14.74
N ALA A 184 -1.17 1.41 -15.89
CA ALA A 184 -2.43 1.29 -16.62
C ALA A 184 -3.48 0.51 -15.84
N GLU A 185 -3.10 -0.60 -15.23
CA GLU A 185 -3.98 -1.39 -14.38
C GLU A 185 -4.42 -0.62 -13.13
N GLY A 186 -3.47 0.02 -12.43
CA GLY A 186 -3.75 0.81 -11.22
C GLY A 186 -4.63 2.03 -11.50
N LEU A 187 -4.35 2.75 -12.59
CA LEU A 187 -5.15 3.90 -13.00
C LEU A 187 -6.57 3.49 -13.38
N GLN A 188 -6.75 2.48 -14.21
CA GLN A 188 -8.06 1.99 -14.58
C GLN A 188 -8.86 1.52 -13.37
N GLU A 189 -8.23 0.78 -12.45
CA GLU A 189 -8.88 0.35 -11.22
C GLU A 189 -9.32 1.54 -10.35
N ALA A 190 -8.47 2.57 -10.23
CA ALA A 190 -8.81 3.79 -9.51
C ALA A 190 -10.01 4.50 -10.13
N LEU A 191 -10.01 4.74 -11.44
CA LEU A 191 -11.09 5.43 -12.15
C LEU A 191 -12.43 4.68 -12.05
N TRP A 192 -12.41 3.36 -12.17
CA TRP A 192 -13.62 2.53 -12.07
C TRP A 192 -14.16 2.48 -10.63
N ARG A 193 -13.30 2.47 -9.61
CA ARG A 193 -13.72 2.58 -8.20
C ARG A 193 -14.25 3.98 -7.86
N LEU A 194 -13.68 5.00 -8.48
CA LEU A 194 -14.13 6.40 -8.33
C LEU A 194 -15.49 6.64 -8.99
N GLY A 195 -15.74 5.98 -10.12
CA GLY A 195 -16.94 6.14 -10.94
C GLY A 195 -16.86 7.29 -11.95
N GLY A 196 -15.67 7.77 -12.29
CA GLY A 196 -15.45 8.86 -13.26
C GLY A 196 -13.97 9.12 -13.48
N ALA A 197 -13.65 9.99 -14.44
CA ALA A 197 -12.29 10.37 -14.78
C ALA A 197 -12.08 11.90 -14.63
N PRO A 198 -10.95 12.37 -14.11
CA PRO A 198 -10.61 13.80 -14.10
C PRO A 198 -10.27 14.30 -15.50
N LEU A 199 -10.19 15.62 -15.69
CA LEU A 199 -9.81 16.22 -16.99
C LEU A 199 -8.35 15.97 -17.34
N GLU A 200 -7.47 15.95 -16.35
CA GLU A 200 -6.04 15.76 -16.52
C GLU A 200 -5.53 14.61 -15.63
N HIS A 201 -4.60 13.85 -16.16
CA HIS A 201 -3.86 12.88 -15.36
C HIS A 201 -2.37 13.20 -15.39
N ARG A 202 -1.76 13.26 -14.21
CA ARG A 202 -0.33 13.54 -14.04
C ARG A 202 0.37 12.38 -13.35
N THR A 203 1.51 11.98 -13.90
CA THR A 203 2.38 10.98 -13.27
C THR A 203 3.85 11.38 -13.41
N ASP A 204 4.64 11.12 -12.36
CA ASP A 204 6.11 11.28 -12.40
C ASP A 204 6.81 9.95 -12.75
N SER A 205 6.10 8.85 -12.61
CA SER A 205 6.64 7.49 -12.61
C SER A 205 7.13 6.99 -13.95
N LEU A 206 6.72 7.62 -15.06
CA LEU A 206 7.23 7.24 -16.39
C LEU A 206 8.72 7.57 -16.55
N SER A 207 9.25 8.56 -15.81
CA SER A 207 10.66 8.92 -15.87
C SER A 207 11.60 7.84 -15.33
N ALA A 208 11.17 7.04 -14.34
CA ALA A 208 11.94 5.91 -13.83
C ALA A 208 11.95 4.72 -14.81
N ALA A 209 10.83 4.46 -15.48
CA ALA A 209 10.73 3.45 -16.54
C ALA A 209 11.60 3.79 -17.77
N TYR A 210 11.85 5.09 -18.03
CA TYR A 210 12.64 5.57 -19.17
C TYR A 210 14.15 5.42 -19.02
N LYS A 211 14.70 5.27 -17.81
CA LYS A 211 16.16 5.40 -17.57
C LYS A 211 17.01 4.43 -18.38
N ASN A 212 16.49 3.26 -18.73
CA ASN A 212 17.23 2.20 -19.42
C ASN A 212 16.65 1.81 -20.79
N LEU A 213 15.74 2.62 -21.35
CA LEU A 213 15.11 2.34 -22.63
C LEU A 213 15.77 3.12 -23.78
N SER A 214 15.75 2.55 -25.00
CA SER A 214 16.10 3.26 -26.22
C SER A 214 15.14 4.44 -26.47
N VAL A 215 15.51 5.37 -27.35
CA VAL A 215 14.67 6.53 -27.69
C VAL A 215 13.32 6.09 -28.25
N GLU A 216 13.32 5.12 -29.17
CA GLU A 216 12.11 4.56 -29.79
C GLU A 216 11.18 3.90 -28.75
N ALA A 217 11.75 3.14 -27.81
CA ALA A 217 10.95 2.51 -26.74
C ALA A 217 10.37 3.52 -25.75
N ARG A 218 10.99 4.71 -25.61
CA ARG A 218 10.45 5.82 -24.81
C ARG A 218 9.28 6.52 -25.50
N GLU A 219 9.39 6.70 -26.81
CA GLU A 219 8.33 7.28 -27.64
C GLU A 219 7.10 6.37 -27.63
N ASP A 220 7.27 5.06 -27.85
CA ASP A 220 6.20 4.06 -27.75
C ASP A 220 5.50 4.08 -26.38
N LEU A 221 6.26 4.13 -25.29
CA LEU A 221 5.70 4.19 -23.95
C LEU A 221 4.91 5.48 -23.68
N THR A 222 5.39 6.59 -24.25
CA THR A 222 4.72 7.88 -24.19
C THR A 222 3.39 7.85 -24.92
N GLU A 223 3.39 7.36 -26.15
CA GLU A 223 2.19 7.23 -26.97
C GLU A 223 1.16 6.31 -26.31
N ARG A 224 1.60 5.20 -25.75
CA ARG A 224 0.71 4.28 -25.00
C ARG A 224 0.05 4.96 -23.79
N TYR A 225 0.80 5.78 -23.05
CA TYR A 225 0.25 6.53 -21.93
C TYR A 225 -0.73 7.62 -22.39
N GLU A 226 -0.42 8.33 -23.44
CA GLU A 226 -1.33 9.33 -24.03
C GLU A 226 -2.60 8.68 -24.57
N ASN A 227 -2.49 7.52 -25.20
CA ASN A 227 -3.63 6.73 -25.67
C ASN A 227 -4.49 6.22 -24.51
N LEU A 228 -3.88 5.79 -23.40
CA LEU A 228 -4.59 5.42 -22.18
C LEU A 228 -5.37 6.62 -21.62
N CYS A 229 -4.75 7.78 -21.48
CA CYS A 229 -5.42 8.99 -21.02
C CYS A 229 -6.57 9.38 -21.97
N ARG A 230 -6.32 9.39 -23.27
CA ARG A 230 -7.34 9.73 -24.29
C ARG A 230 -8.54 8.81 -24.26
N HIS A 231 -8.35 7.51 -24.00
CA HIS A 231 -9.45 6.55 -23.85
C HIS A 231 -10.43 6.93 -22.74
N TYR A 232 -9.93 7.58 -21.68
CA TYR A 232 -10.72 8.08 -20.55
C TYR A 232 -11.09 9.57 -20.66
N GLY A 233 -10.84 10.20 -21.80
CA GLY A 233 -11.10 11.63 -22.01
C GLY A 233 -10.12 12.56 -21.26
N MET A 234 -9.06 12.02 -20.68
CA MET A 234 -8.08 12.79 -19.92
C MET A 234 -6.96 13.33 -20.80
N THR A 235 -6.42 14.48 -20.43
CA THR A 235 -5.15 14.99 -20.97
C THR A 235 -3.98 14.48 -20.12
N ALA A 236 -3.02 13.85 -20.78
CA ALA A 236 -1.78 13.41 -20.13
C ALA A 236 -0.89 14.62 -19.81
N THR A 237 -0.52 14.81 -18.56
CA THR A 237 0.39 15.87 -18.12
C THR A 237 1.61 15.28 -17.43
N ARG A 238 2.74 16.01 -17.46
CA ARG A 238 4.00 15.60 -16.83
C ARG A 238 4.51 16.71 -15.92
N ASN A 239 5.25 16.34 -14.90
CA ASN A 239 5.94 17.31 -14.09
C ASN A 239 7.06 17.99 -14.92
N ASN A 240 7.12 19.30 -14.88
CA ASN A 240 8.21 20.05 -15.49
C ASN A 240 9.52 19.79 -14.72
N ARG A 241 10.57 19.33 -15.43
CA ARG A 241 11.90 19.14 -14.81
C ARG A 241 12.39 20.45 -14.19
N GLY A 242 12.70 20.43 -12.90
CA GLY A 242 13.30 21.57 -12.20
C GLY A 242 12.33 22.52 -11.50
N VAL A 243 11.02 22.28 -11.56
CA VAL A 243 10.02 23.08 -10.83
C VAL A 243 9.59 22.32 -9.58
N SER A 244 10.35 22.48 -8.49
CA SER A 244 10.12 21.81 -7.22
C SER A 244 8.76 22.15 -6.59
N HIS A 245 8.14 23.25 -6.97
CA HIS A 245 6.85 23.71 -6.42
C HIS A 245 5.66 22.90 -6.89
N GLU A 246 5.73 22.23 -8.03
CA GLU A 246 4.66 21.37 -8.54
C GLU A 246 4.60 20.04 -7.78
N ASN A 247 5.72 19.58 -7.20
CA ASN A 247 5.83 18.31 -6.49
C ASN A 247 5.31 18.34 -5.06
N GLY A 248 5.25 19.50 -4.40
CA GLY A 248 4.80 19.63 -3.01
C GLY A 248 3.36 19.15 -2.76
N ALA A 249 2.50 19.20 -3.78
CA ALA A 249 1.13 18.66 -3.71
C ALA A 249 1.09 17.12 -3.77
N VAL A 250 2.16 16.46 -4.26
CA VAL A 250 2.26 15.01 -4.42
C VAL A 250 3.12 14.38 -3.34
N GLU A 251 4.29 14.94 -3.03
CA GLU A 251 5.25 14.36 -2.08
C GLU A 251 4.71 14.29 -0.64
N SER A 252 4.01 15.32 -0.18
CA SER A 252 3.43 15.35 1.17
C SER A 252 2.34 14.29 1.38
N PRO A 253 1.38 14.10 0.45
CA PRO A 253 0.37 13.04 0.56
C PRO A 253 0.95 11.61 0.54
N HIS A 254 2.00 11.35 -0.24
CA HIS A 254 2.67 10.04 -0.25
C HIS A 254 3.32 9.73 1.10
N GLY A 255 3.98 10.69 1.71
CA GLY A 255 4.50 10.57 3.06
C GLY A 255 3.40 10.27 4.09
N HIS A 256 2.25 10.93 3.96
CA HIS A 256 1.11 10.70 4.85
C HIS A 256 0.50 9.30 4.70
N ILE A 257 0.32 8.79 3.48
CA ILE A 257 -0.27 7.46 3.30
C ILE A 257 0.66 6.36 3.80
N LYS A 258 1.97 6.48 3.53
CA LYS A 258 2.98 5.56 4.09
C LYS A 258 2.94 5.53 5.61
N HIS A 259 2.96 6.70 6.23
CA HIS A 259 2.90 6.82 7.69
C HIS A 259 1.63 6.17 8.26
N ARG A 260 0.48 6.40 7.63
CA ARG A 260 -0.79 5.80 8.05
C ARG A 260 -0.83 4.28 7.91
N ILE A 261 -0.25 3.74 6.83
CA ILE A 261 -0.09 2.29 6.64
C ILE A 261 0.79 1.71 7.74
N ALA A 262 1.94 2.36 8.03
CA ALA A 262 2.84 1.97 9.11
C ALA A 262 2.12 1.92 10.45
N GLN A 263 1.42 2.98 10.81
CA GLN A 263 0.68 3.05 12.07
C GLN A 263 -0.45 2.02 12.15
N ALA A 264 -1.11 1.74 11.03
CA ALA A 264 -2.16 0.73 10.99
C ALA A 264 -1.62 -0.70 11.13
N LEU A 265 -0.42 -0.99 10.62
CA LEU A 265 0.28 -2.26 10.85
C LEU A 265 0.71 -2.42 12.31
N LEU A 266 1.22 -1.35 12.93
CA LEU A 266 1.53 -1.36 14.37
C LEU A 266 0.28 -1.62 15.23
N LEU A 267 -0.87 -1.03 14.85
CA LEU A 267 -2.14 -1.28 15.54
C LEU A 267 -2.68 -2.71 15.32
N ARG A 268 -2.30 -3.37 14.24
CA ARG A 268 -2.67 -4.75 13.96
C ARG A 268 -1.86 -5.74 14.80
N ASP A 269 -0.75 -5.32 15.35
CA ASP A 269 0.20 -6.14 16.13
C ASP A 269 0.79 -7.33 15.34
N SER A 270 0.69 -7.31 14.01
CA SER A 270 1.31 -8.29 13.13
C SER A 270 1.58 -7.69 11.76
N ILE A 271 2.75 -7.95 11.22
CA ILE A 271 3.15 -7.59 9.85
C ILE A 271 2.90 -8.73 8.86
N ASP A 272 2.53 -9.92 9.35
CA ASP A 272 2.29 -11.10 8.53
C ASP A 272 0.83 -11.24 8.10
N PHE A 273 0.63 -11.66 6.86
CA PHE A 273 -0.67 -11.98 6.28
C PHE A 273 -0.66 -13.42 5.79
N PRO A 274 -1.74 -14.20 5.99
CA PRO A 274 -1.82 -15.58 5.51
C PRO A 274 -1.64 -15.71 3.99
N ALA A 275 -2.23 -14.77 3.23
CA ALA A 275 -2.14 -14.71 1.79
C ALA A 275 -2.06 -13.25 1.29
N LEU A 276 -1.56 -13.07 0.07
CA LEU A 276 -1.50 -11.76 -0.59
C LEU A 276 -2.87 -11.09 -0.70
N GLU A 277 -3.92 -11.88 -0.91
CA GLU A 277 -5.29 -11.37 -0.98
C GLU A 277 -5.80 -10.82 0.35
N ASP A 278 -5.35 -11.36 1.48
CA ASP A 278 -5.65 -10.82 2.81
C ASP A 278 -5.00 -9.46 3.02
N TYR A 279 -3.76 -9.30 2.55
CA TYR A 279 -3.08 -8.00 2.56
C TYR A 279 -3.79 -6.99 1.65
N ARG A 280 -4.23 -7.38 0.46
CA ARG A 280 -5.00 -6.53 -0.46
C ARG A 280 -6.29 -6.06 0.20
N ARG A 281 -7.09 -6.96 0.74
CA ARG A 281 -8.36 -6.65 1.43
C ARG A 281 -8.15 -5.71 2.62
N TRP A 282 -7.10 -5.95 3.39
CA TRP A 282 -6.75 -5.09 4.52
C TRP A 282 -6.38 -3.68 4.07
N LEU A 283 -5.55 -3.55 3.04
CA LEU A 283 -5.13 -2.27 2.48
C LEU A 283 -6.31 -1.49 1.89
N ASP A 284 -7.19 -2.15 1.15
CA ASP A 284 -8.42 -1.56 0.61
C ASP A 284 -9.34 -1.06 1.73
N ALA A 285 -9.52 -1.84 2.78
CA ALA A 285 -10.32 -1.43 3.95
C ALA A 285 -9.70 -0.22 4.66
N LEU A 286 -8.38 -0.16 4.76
CA LEU A 286 -7.65 0.97 5.36
C LEU A 286 -7.83 2.25 4.53
N VAL A 287 -7.60 2.17 3.22
CA VAL A 287 -7.79 3.30 2.28
C VAL A 287 -9.25 3.75 2.26
N GLY A 288 -10.19 2.81 2.28
CA GLY A 288 -11.62 3.10 2.39
C GLY A 288 -11.98 3.89 3.65
N ARG A 289 -11.33 3.64 4.79
CA ARG A 289 -11.50 4.45 6.01
C ARG A 289 -11.00 5.89 5.83
N PHE A 290 -9.93 6.08 5.07
CA PHE A 290 -9.42 7.43 4.78
C PHE A 290 -10.35 8.18 3.84
N ASN A 291 -10.84 7.51 2.81
CA ASN A 291 -11.75 8.08 1.82
C ASN A 291 -13.11 8.51 2.42
N ARG A 292 -13.59 7.83 3.47
CA ARG A 292 -14.80 8.27 4.18
C ARG A 292 -14.67 9.68 4.81
N ARG A 293 -13.46 10.12 5.13
CA ARG A 293 -13.22 11.44 5.72
C ARG A 293 -13.30 12.58 4.70
N CYS A 294 -13.20 12.28 3.42
CA CYS A 294 -13.30 13.25 2.34
C CYS A 294 -14.61 13.11 1.53
N ALA A 295 -15.62 12.42 2.07
CA ALA A 295 -16.85 12.08 1.37
C ALA A 295 -17.62 13.32 0.84
N GLU A 296 -17.68 14.40 1.63
CA GLU A 296 -18.34 15.64 1.24
C GLU A 296 -17.63 16.32 0.05
N ALA A 297 -16.32 16.48 0.14
CA ALA A 297 -15.52 17.05 -0.95
C ALA A 297 -15.54 16.14 -2.18
N LEU A 298 -15.53 14.82 -1.99
CA LEU A 298 -15.65 13.86 -3.08
C LEU A 298 -16.99 13.93 -3.79
N ALA A 299 -18.09 14.19 -3.06
CA ALA A 299 -19.41 14.36 -3.67
C ALA A 299 -19.42 15.53 -4.65
N ILE A 300 -18.86 16.68 -4.26
CA ILE A 300 -18.70 17.85 -5.14
C ILE A 300 -17.80 17.52 -6.35
N GLU A 301 -16.70 16.81 -6.12
CA GLU A 301 -15.75 16.48 -7.16
C GLU A 301 -16.34 15.51 -8.19
N ARG A 302 -17.18 14.54 -7.76
CA ARG A 302 -17.82 13.57 -8.65
C ARG A 302 -18.75 14.21 -9.68
N GLU A 303 -19.38 15.35 -9.36
CA GLU A 303 -20.22 16.09 -10.29
C GLU A 303 -19.44 16.69 -11.47
N GLN A 304 -18.11 16.86 -11.30
CA GLN A 304 -17.21 17.45 -12.28
C GLN A 304 -16.38 16.39 -13.04
N LEU A 305 -16.47 15.11 -12.65
CA LEU A 305 -15.74 14.04 -13.33
C LEU A 305 -16.39 13.70 -14.66
N GLN A 306 -15.57 13.33 -15.62
CA GLN A 306 -16.02 12.80 -16.91
C GLN A 306 -16.59 11.39 -16.75
N ALA A 307 -17.57 11.04 -17.58
CA ALA A 307 -18.11 9.70 -17.64
C ALA A 307 -17.06 8.70 -18.10
N LEU A 308 -17.07 7.50 -17.50
CA LEU A 308 -16.19 6.42 -17.91
C LEU A 308 -16.62 5.85 -19.28
N PRO A 309 -15.67 5.33 -20.08
CA PRO A 309 -15.97 4.59 -21.29
C PRO A 309 -16.72 3.29 -20.95
N VAL A 310 -17.40 2.70 -21.95
CA VAL A 310 -18.17 1.44 -21.77
C VAL A 310 -17.29 0.28 -21.31
N ARG A 311 -16.01 0.28 -21.69
CA ARG A 311 -15.07 -0.80 -21.38
C ARG A 311 -13.69 -0.23 -21.00
N ARG A 312 -12.94 -1.00 -20.23
CA ARG A 312 -11.51 -0.73 -19.98
C ARG A 312 -10.70 -0.91 -21.26
N THR A 313 -9.59 -0.20 -21.37
CA THR A 313 -8.61 -0.44 -22.41
C THR A 313 -7.60 -1.50 -21.97
N THR A 314 -6.70 -1.88 -22.88
CA THR A 314 -5.66 -2.89 -22.66
C THR A 314 -4.66 -2.40 -21.61
N ASP A 315 -4.48 -3.18 -20.54
CA ASP A 315 -3.57 -2.95 -19.41
C ASP A 315 -2.54 -4.09 -19.25
N TYR A 316 -2.41 -4.93 -20.26
CA TYR A 316 -1.48 -6.05 -20.29
C TYR A 316 -0.52 -5.94 -21.49
N SER A 317 0.58 -6.65 -21.41
CA SER A 317 1.44 -6.94 -22.58
C SER A 317 1.21 -8.37 -23.07
N GLU A 318 1.39 -8.60 -24.36
CA GLU A 318 1.18 -9.92 -24.96
C GLU A 318 2.51 -10.62 -25.25
N ALA A 319 2.49 -11.94 -25.16
CA ALA A 319 3.54 -12.82 -25.65
C ALA A 319 2.92 -14.15 -26.13
N VAL A 320 3.56 -14.78 -27.09
CA VAL A 320 3.21 -16.14 -27.52
C VAL A 320 4.34 -17.06 -27.11
N VAL A 321 4.01 -18.14 -26.40
CA VAL A 321 4.97 -19.11 -25.88
C VAL A 321 4.51 -20.54 -26.20
N ALA A 322 5.46 -21.41 -26.58
CA ALA A 322 5.19 -22.82 -26.79
C ALA A 322 5.26 -23.58 -25.47
N VAL A 323 4.34 -24.53 -25.27
CA VAL A 323 4.36 -25.45 -24.12
C VAL A 323 5.30 -26.59 -24.40
N THR A 324 6.31 -26.76 -23.56
CA THR A 324 7.29 -27.84 -23.69
C THR A 324 6.71 -29.21 -23.34
N THR A 325 7.43 -30.28 -23.71
CA THR A 325 7.10 -31.66 -23.32
C THR A 325 7.15 -31.91 -21.82
N SER A 326 7.80 -31.01 -21.06
CA SER A 326 7.80 -31.02 -19.59
C SER A 326 6.61 -30.30 -18.98
N SER A 327 5.62 -29.88 -19.81
CA SER A 327 4.43 -29.13 -19.37
C SER A 327 4.79 -27.77 -18.73
N THR A 328 5.75 -27.10 -19.32
CA THR A 328 6.26 -25.80 -18.84
C THR A 328 6.31 -24.80 -19.98
N ILE A 329 6.21 -23.52 -19.60
CA ILE A 329 6.47 -22.36 -20.45
C ILE A 329 7.54 -21.50 -19.80
N GLU A 330 8.36 -20.83 -20.60
CA GLU A 330 9.34 -19.85 -20.11
C GLU A 330 8.91 -18.43 -20.50
N LEU A 331 8.84 -17.54 -19.51
CA LEU A 331 8.55 -16.14 -19.73
C LEU A 331 9.49 -15.29 -18.87
N LYS A 332 10.26 -14.38 -19.49
CA LYS A 332 11.16 -13.44 -18.79
C LYS A 332 12.04 -14.12 -17.72
N ARG A 333 12.68 -15.24 -18.08
CA ARG A 333 13.56 -16.05 -17.21
C ARG A 333 12.84 -16.75 -16.05
N VAL A 334 11.52 -16.81 -16.08
CA VAL A 334 10.73 -17.60 -15.13
C VAL A 334 10.13 -18.79 -15.84
N LEU A 335 10.31 -19.98 -15.26
CA LEU A 335 9.72 -21.21 -15.73
C LEU A 335 8.40 -21.46 -14.98
N TYR A 336 7.31 -21.51 -15.70
CA TYR A 336 5.97 -21.80 -15.16
C TYR A 336 5.51 -23.19 -15.57
N SER A 337 4.87 -23.91 -14.66
CA SER A 337 4.14 -25.13 -15.04
C SER A 337 2.75 -24.79 -15.54
N VAL A 338 2.27 -25.56 -16.51
CA VAL A 338 0.91 -25.49 -17.03
C VAL A 338 0.30 -26.89 -17.05
N PRO A 339 -1.04 -27.04 -17.11
CA PRO A 339 -1.67 -28.35 -17.20
C PRO A 339 -1.14 -29.18 -18.39
N SER A 340 -0.83 -30.45 -18.13
CA SER A 340 -0.19 -31.36 -19.12
C SER A 340 -0.99 -31.55 -20.40
N ARG A 341 -2.30 -31.30 -20.41
CA ARG A 341 -3.13 -31.27 -21.60
C ARG A 341 -2.77 -30.21 -22.63
N LEU A 342 -1.99 -29.20 -22.22
CA LEU A 342 -1.55 -28.07 -23.06
C LEU A 342 -0.20 -28.34 -23.74
N ILE A 343 0.44 -29.51 -23.53
CA ILE A 343 1.72 -29.84 -24.15
C ILE A 343 1.59 -29.78 -25.68
N GLY A 344 2.52 -29.08 -26.33
CA GLY A 344 2.57 -28.88 -27.77
C GLY A 344 1.74 -27.71 -28.30
N GLU A 345 0.93 -27.06 -27.46
CA GLU A 345 0.18 -25.86 -27.81
C GLU A 345 1.04 -24.61 -27.77
N ASN A 346 0.67 -23.59 -28.57
CA ASN A 346 1.15 -22.25 -28.48
C ASN A 346 0.14 -21.40 -27.68
N LEU A 347 0.55 -20.94 -26.52
CA LEU A 347 -0.30 -20.13 -25.66
C LEU A 347 -0.05 -18.64 -25.92
N ARG A 348 -1.12 -17.89 -26.14
CA ARG A 348 -1.10 -16.44 -26.09
C ARG A 348 -1.25 -16.01 -24.63
N LEU A 349 -0.27 -15.30 -24.11
CA LEU A 349 -0.24 -14.80 -22.75
C LEU A 349 -0.63 -13.34 -22.69
N HIS A 350 -1.59 -12.98 -21.86
CA HIS A 350 -1.80 -11.63 -21.36
C HIS A 350 -1.04 -11.48 -20.04
N ILE A 351 -0.09 -10.58 -20.04
CA ILE A 351 0.87 -10.39 -18.94
C ILE A 351 0.48 -9.15 -18.16
N PHE A 352 -0.10 -9.34 -16.99
CA PHE A 352 -0.43 -8.32 -16.01
C PHE A 352 0.72 -8.12 -15.00
N ASP A 353 0.54 -7.26 -14.03
CA ASP A 353 1.53 -7.04 -12.98
C ASP A 353 1.62 -8.24 -12.01
N ASP A 354 0.49 -8.82 -11.64
CA ASP A 354 0.38 -9.86 -10.62
C ASP A 354 0.05 -11.26 -11.17
N ARG A 355 -0.33 -11.38 -12.44
CA ARG A 355 -0.79 -12.62 -13.04
C ARG A 355 -0.47 -12.73 -14.52
N LEU A 356 -0.52 -13.95 -15.00
CA LEU A 356 -0.48 -14.32 -16.42
C LEU A 356 -1.79 -15.00 -16.76
N GLU A 357 -2.48 -14.56 -17.79
CA GLU A 357 -3.64 -15.25 -18.34
C GLU A 357 -3.24 -15.89 -19.65
N ALA A 358 -3.32 -17.22 -19.72
CA ALA A 358 -2.93 -18.00 -20.90
C ALA A 358 -4.16 -18.42 -21.69
N PHE A 359 -4.11 -18.20 -23.00
CA PHE A 359 -5.20 -18.46 -23.92
C PHE A 359 -4.80 -19.48 -24.98
N VAL A 360 -5.73 -20.37 -25.31
CA VAL A 360 -5.72 -21.20 -26.51
C VAL A 360 -6.80 -20.64 -27.44
N GLY A 361 -6.38 -20.08 -28.57
CA GLY A 361 -7.30 -19.29 -29.41
C GLY A 361 -7.89 -18.09 -28.64
N ALA A 362 -9.21 -18.04 -28.55
CA ALA A 362 -9.94 -16.99 -27.82
C ALA A 362 -10.29 -17.39 -26.36
N THR A 363 -10.05 -18.67 -25.99
CA THR A 363 -10.49 -19.20 -24.70
C THR A 363 -9.36 -19.13 -23.68
N ARG A 364 -9.62 -18.54 -22.52
CA ARG A 364 -8.68 -18.55 -21.39
C ARG A 364 -8.57 -19.96 -20.82
N ALA A 365 -7.37 -20.54 -20.93
CA ALA A 365 -7.08 -21.90 -20.52
C ALA A 365 -6.68 -21.99 -19.02
N ILE A 366 -5.91 -21.00 -18.54
CA ILE A 366 -5.43 -20.94 -17.16
C ILE A 366 -4.98 -19.52 -16.79
N THR A 367 -5.05 -19.21 -15.49
CA THR A 367 -4.43 -18.04 -14.89
C THR A 367 -3.32 -18.50 -13.94
N LEU A 368 -2.13 -17.94 -14.06
CA LEU A 368 -0.96 -18.23 -13.24
C LEU A 368 -0.55 -17.00 -12.43
N PRO A 369 -0.07 -17.14 -11.20
CA PRO A 369 0.52 -16.02 -10.47
C PRO A 369 1.81 -15.58 -11.18
N ARG A 370 2.02 -14.27 -11.30
CA ARG A 370 3.25 -13.75 -11.90
C ARG A 370 4.36 -13.71 -10.87
N VAL A 371 5.48 -14.34 -11.19
CA VAL A 371 6.71 -14.33 -10.43
C VAL A 371 7.75 -13.50 -11.18
N TYR A 372 8.59 -12.79 -10.45
CA TYR A 372 9.67 -11.98 -10.97
C TYR A 372 11.03 -12.60 -10.65
N SER A 373 11.91 -12.61 -11.64
CA SER A 373 13.29 -13.04 -11.47
C SER A 373 14.08 -11.95 -10.71
N VAL A 374 14.71 -12.30 -9.61
CA VAL A 374 15.57 -11.43 -8.81
C VAL A 374 17.00 -11.55 -9.31
N ASN A 375 17.75 -10.46 -9.38
CA ASN A 375 19.17 -10.41 -9.77
C ASN A 375 19.50 -11.13 -11.09
N HIS A 376 18.55 -11.17 -12.02
CA HIS A 376 18.69 -11.88 -13.30
C HIS A 376 18.87 -13.41 -13.19
N GLU A 377 18.63 -14.00 -12.05
CA GLU A 377 18.61 -15.44 -11.85
C GLU A 377 17.34 -16.06 -12.46
N ARG A 378 17.41 -17.35 -12.83
CA ARG A 378 16.24 -18.05 -13.30
C ARG A 378 15.34 -18.43 -12.13
N ALA A 379 14.10 -17.95 -12.16
CA ALA A 379 13.08 -18.30 -11.18
C ALA A 379 12.18 -19.44 -11.71
N ARG A 380 11.47 -20.08 -10.80
CA ARG A 380 10.52 -21.16 -11.11
C ARG A 380 9.21 -20.93 -10.36
N CYS A 381 8.11 -21.17 -11.04
CA CYS A 381 6.76 -21.14 -10.48
C CYS A 381 6.05 -22.43 -10.91
N ILE A 382 6.25 -23.47 -10.14
CA ILE A 382 5.77 -24.82 -10.45
C ILE A 382 4.64 -25.17 -9.49
N ASP A 383 3.46 -25.41 -10.06
CA ASP A 383 2.33 -26.02 -9.34
C ASP A 383 2.29 -27.51 -9.66
N TYR A 384 2.52 -28.34 -8.66
CA TYR A 384 2.52 -29.80 -8.80
C TYR A 384 1.19 -30.36 -9.33
N ARG A 385 0.07 -29.64 -9.07
CA ARG A 385 -1.27 -30.04 -9.54
C ARG A 385 -1.35 -30.13 -11.06
N HIS A 386 -0.56 -29.33 -11.77
CA HIS A 386 -0.49 -29.37 -13.23
C HIS A 386 0.11 -30.68 -13.76
N LEU A 387 0.99 -31.33 -12.99
CA LEU A 387 1.83 -32.46 -13.39
C LEU A 387 1.47 -33.77 -12.68
N ILE A 388 0.70 -33.69 -11.59
CA ILE A 388 0.48 -34.83 -10.70
C ILE A 388 -0.14 -36.05 -11.37
N ASN A 389 -1.07 -35.85 -12.30
CA ASN A 389 -1.68 -36.93 -13.05
C ASN A 389 -0.68 -37.69 -13.95
N ALA A 390 0.30 -36.97 -14.50
CA ALA A 390 1.39 -37.56 -15.28
C ALA A 390 2.40 -38.30 -14.38
N LEU A 391 2.72 -37.73 -13.24
CA LEU A 391 3.58 -38.33 -12.22
C LEU A 391 2.96 -39.60 -11.61
N ALA A 392 1.65 -39.60 -11.35
CA ALA A 392 0.94 -40.78 -10.84
C ALA A 392 1.09 -42.02 -11.75
N ARG A 393 1.20 -41.79 -13.05
CA ARG A 393 1.47 -42.88 -14.04
C ARG A 393 2.94 -43.29 -14.05
N LYS A 394 3.86 -42.43 -13.66
CA LYS A 394 5.31 -42.68 -13.68
C LYS A 394 5.97 -42.17 -12.39
N PRO A 395 5.64 -42.71 -11.20
CA PRO A 395 6.09 -42.16 -9.91
C PRO A 395 7.60 -42.09 -9.77
N GLN A 396 8.34 -43.00 -10.40
CA GLN A 396 9.82 -43.03 -10.32
C GLN A 396 10.48 -41.81 -11.00
N ALA A 397 9.77 -41.12 -11.93
CA ALA A 397 10.28 -39.92 -12.55
C ALA A 397 10.43 -38.77 -11.56
N PHE A 398 9.78 -38.82 -10.40
CA PHE A 398 9.86 -37.79 -9.36
C PHE A 398 11.28 -37.65 -8.82
N ARG A 399 11.95 -38.74 -8.43
CA ARG A 399 13.25 -38.76 -7.72
C ARG A 399 14.34 -37.98 -8.45
N TYR A 400 14.43 -38.15 -9.77
CA TYR A 400 15.47 -37.60 -10.61
C TYR A 400 14.99 -36.41 -11.46
N SER A 401 13.78 -35.91 -11.20
CA SER A 401 13.29 -34.71 -11.86
C SER A 401 14.09 -33.47 -11.48
N GLN A 402 14.43 -32.65 -12.46
CA GLN A 402 15.00 -31.32 -12.21
C GLN A 402 14.04 -30.38 -11.45
N LEU A 403 12.74 -30.70 -11.48
CA LEU A 403 11.68 -29.95 -10.81
C LEU A 403 11.27 -30.59 -9.48
N ARG A 404 11.99 -31.61 -8.98
CA ARG A 404 11.60 -32.37 -7.79
C ARG A 404 11.28 -31.47 -6.58
N ASP A 405 12.18 -30.56 -6.27
CA ASP A 405 12.07 -29.71 -5.07
C ASP A 405 10.98 -28.64 -5.26
N ASP A 406 10.71 -28.22 -6.51
CA ASP A 406 9.65 -27.29 -6.85
C ASP A 406 8.25 -27.95 -6.88
N LEU A 407 8.20 -29.28 -7.07
CA LEU A 407 6.96 -30.07 -7.01
C LEU A 407 6.47 -30.31 -5.58
N LEU A 408 7.27 -30.01 -4.58
CA LEU A 408 6.92 -30.12 -3.17
C LEU A 408 6.38 -28.76 -2.70
N PRO A 409 5.09 -28.68 -2.30
CA PRO A 409 4.41 -27.40 -2.14
C PRO A 409 5.01 -26.48 -1.06
N ASN A 410 5.59 -27.07 -0.02
CA ASN A 410 6.14 -26.31 1.10
C ASN A 410 7.22 -27.10 1.85
N ALA A 411 7.78 -26.48 2.90
CA ALA A 411 8.84 -27.10 3.74
C ALA A 411 8.39 -28.40 4.41
N THR A 412 7.11 -28.49 4.79
CA THR A 412 6.52 -29.70 5.40
C THR A 412 6.63 -30.89 4.46
N TYR A 413 6.23 -30.72 3.20
CA TYR A 413 6.32 -31.78 2.20
C TYR A 413 7.75 -32.12 1.81
N ARG A 414 8.69 -31.16 1.89
CA ARG A 414 10.12 -31.44 1.74
C ARG A 414 10.65 -32.32 2.86
N ALA A 415 10.28 -32.04 4.12
CA ALA A 415 10.62 -32.89 5.26
C ALA A 415 10.00 -34.28 5.17
N ILE A 416 8.72 -34.38 4.74
CA ILE A 416 8.06 -35.67 4.50
C ILE A 416 8.83 -36.47 3.44
N TRP A 417 9.20 -35.83 2.31
CA TRP A 417 9.99 -36.50 1.27
C TRP A 417 11.32 -36.99 1.78
N GLN A 418 12.08 -36.17 2.49
CA GLN A 418 13.35 -36.54 3.07
C GLN A 418 13.24 -37.75 4.01
N HIS A 419 12.20 -37.78 4.82
CA HIS A 419 11.93 -38.91 5.71
C HIS A 419 11.59 -40.18 4.92
N LEU A 420 10.71 -40.08 3.92
CA LEU A 420 10.33 -41.23 3.07
C LEU A 420 11.53 -41.79 2.30
N ASP A 421 12.39 -40.91 1.78
CA ASP A 421 13.57 -41.27 1.00
C ASP A 421 14.65 -41.96 1.85
N ALA A 422 14.73 -41.60 3.15
CA ALA A 422 15.67 -42.21 4.09
C ALA A 422 15.21 -43.55 4.63
N HIS A 423 13.90 -43.79 4.75
CA HIS A 423 13.35 -44.99 5.43
C HIS A 423 12.70 -46.02 4.51
N LEU A 424 12.42 -45.67 3.26
CA LEU A 424 11.79 -46.57 2.29
C LEU A 424 12.73 -46.87 1.12
N GLU A 425 12.50 -48.00 0.49
CA GLU A 425 13.15 -48.32 -0.78
C GLU A 425 12.74 -47.29 -1.85
N ALA A 426 13.67 -46.90 -2.72
CA ALA A 426 13.55 -45.82 -3.69
C ALA A 426 12.23 -45.80 -4.47
N ARG A 427 11.79 -46.96 -4.94
CA ARG A 427 10.54 -47.12 -5.69
C ARG A 427 9.31 -46.91 -4.80
N ALA A 428 9.37 -47.38 -3.56
CA ALA A 428 8.29 -47.24 -2.58
C ALA A 428 8.17 -45.79 -2.11
N ALA A 429 9.28 -45.12 -1.86
CA ALA A 429 9.32 -43.70 -1.51
C ALA A 429 8.67 -42.82 -2.60
N CYS A 430 9.05 -43.01 -3.85
CA CYS A 430 8.46 -42.29 -4.99
C CYS A 430 6.95 -42.51 -5.11
N LYS A 431 6.50 -43.79 -5.02
CA LYS A 431 5.07 -44.07 -5.05
C LYS A 431 4.31 -43.42 -3.90
N ARG A 432 4.91 -43.38 -2.70
CA ARG A 432 4.31 -42.83 -1.52
C ARG A 432 4.15 -41.30 -1.63
N ILE A 433 5.22 -40.59 -1.95
CA ILE A 433 5.13 -39.14 -2.06
C ILE A 433 4.21 -38.67 -3.20
N VAL A 434 4.26 -39.34 -4.37
CA VAL A 434 3.38 -39.03 -5.49
C VAL A 434 1.91 -39.32 -5.14
N GLY A 435 1.63 -40.43 -4.43
CA GLY A 435 0.29 -40.73 -3.94
C GLY A 435 -0.22 -39.70 -2.93
N ILE A 436 0.65 -39.24 -2.01
CA ILE A 436 0.33 -38.16 -1.05
C ILE A 436 0.00 -36.87 -1.79
N LEU A 437 0.83 -36.44 -2.75
CA LEU A 437 0.57 -35.26 -3.57
C LEU A 437 -0.70 -35.36 -4.39
N ALA A 438 -0.98 -36.56 -4.95
CA ALA A 438 -2.20 -36.82 -5.72
C ALA A 438 -3.46 -36.72 -4.84
N LEU A 439 -3.39 -37.24 -3.62
CA LEU A 439 -4.48 -37.10 -2.64
C LEU A 439 -4.65 -35.62 -2.22
N ALA A 440 -3.56 -34.93 -1.90
CA ALA A 440 -3.59 -33.51 -1.53
C ALA A 440 -4.26 -32.64 -2.60
N ALA A 441 -3.95 -32.91 -3.88
CA ALA A 441 -4.52 -32.19 -5.02
C ALA A 441 -6.01 -32.52 -5.24
N ARG A 442 -6.39 -33.77 -5.08
CA ARG A 442 -7.76 -34.26 -5.36
C ARG A 442 -8.74 -33.87 -4.26
N ALA A 443 -8.32 -33.98 -3.00
CA ALA A 443 -9.13 -33.68 -1.83
C ALA A 443 -8.95 -32.23 -1.33
N GLU A 444 -8.13 -31.40 -1.98
CA GLU A 444 -7.82 -30.01 -1.59
C GLU A 444 -7.41 -29.85 -0.11
N CYS A 445 -6.76 -30.89 0.44
CA CYS A 445 -6.43 -31.00 1.86
C CYS A 445 -4.94 -30.84 2.18
N GLU A 446 -4.18 -30.14 1.35
CA GLU A 446 -2.71 -30.01 1.42
C GLU A 446 -2.18 -29.67 2.80
N GLN A 447 -2.73 -28.64 3.46
CA GLN A 447 -2.32 -28.24 4.80
C GLN A 447 -2.64 -29.27 5.88
N ALA A 448 -3.86 -29.77 5.89
CA ALA A 448 -4.31 -30.74 6.88
C ALA A 448 -3.57 -32.08 6.75
N LEU A 449 -3.36 -32.52 5.52
CA LEU A 449 -2.61 -33.75 5.20
C LEU A 449 -1.13 -33.61 5.59
N GLY A 450 -0.51 -32.46 5.30
CA GLY A 450 0.87 -32.18 5.68
C GLY A 450 1.07 -32.18 7.20
N ALA A 451 0.19 -31.52 7.96
CA ALA A 451 0.22 -31.50 9.42
C ALA A 451 0.06 -32.90 10.00
N TYR A 452 -0.93 -33.65 9.55
CA TYR A 452 -1.17 -35.02 10.00
C TYR A 452 0.04 -35.93 9.73
N LEU A 453 0.63 -35.85 8.53
CA LEU A 453 1.80 -36.66 8.20
C LEU A 453 3.00 -36.30 9.06
N SER A 454 3.20 -35.02 9.39
CA SER A 454 4.26 -34.58 10.28
C SER A 454 4.13 -35.18 11.70
N GLU A 455 2.91 -35.24 12.21
CA GLU A 455 2.61 -35.88 13.50
C GLU A 455 2.86 -37.38 13.47
N GLN A 456 2.44 -38.06 12.40
CA GLN A 456 2.65 -39.51 12.24
C GLN A 456 4.13 -39.86 12.10
N ILE A 457 4.88 -39.07 11.37
CA ILE A 457 6.35 -39.25 11.24
C ILE A 457 7.04 -39.04 12.58
N ALA A 458 6.64 -38.03 13.36
CA ALA A 458 7.15 -37.79 14.73
C ALA A 458 6.82 -38.96 15.68
N ALA A 459 5.69 -39.65 15.47
CA ALA A 459 5.30 -40.85 16.18
C ALA A 459 5.97 -42.14 15.64
N GLY A 460 6.88 -42.03 14.66
CA GLY A 460 7.59 -43.15 14.06
C GLY A 460 6.76 -44.01 13.09
N THR A 461 5.61 -43.51 12.61
CA THR A 461 4.71 -44.22 11.73
C THR A 461 4.63 -43.57 10.34
N ILE A 462 4.65 -44.38 9.29
CA ILE A 462 4.47 -43.89 7.91
C ILE A 462 3.17 -44.48 7.36
N PRO A 463 2.04 -43.76 7.38
CA PRO A 463 0.75 -44.27 6.89
C PRO A 463 0.79 -44.65 5.42
N THR A 464 0.07 -45.67 4.99
CA THR A 464 -0.08 -45.99 3.56
C THR A 464 -1.01 -44.98 2.88
N VAL A 465 -0.86 -44.82 1.55
CA VAL A 465 -1.75 -43.92 0.79
C VAL A 465 -3.20 -44.32 0.97
N HIS A 466 -3.51 -45.59 1.03
CA HIS A 466 -4.89 -46.07 1.26
C HIS A 466 -5.49 -45.65 2.58
N VAL A 467 -4.71 -45.67 3.68
CA VAL A 467 -5.14 -45.15 4.99
C VAL A 467 -5.39 -43.64 4.94
N LEU A 468 -4.56 -42.92 4.21
CA LEU A 468 -4.72 -41.48 4.01
C LEU A 468 -5.97 -41.15 3.18
N GLU A 469 -6.23 -41.92 2.11
CA GLU A 469 -7.44 -41.79 1.30
C GLU A 469 -8.71 -42.04 2.12
N GLN A 470 -8.75 -43.09 2.89
CA GLN A 470 -9.89 -43.35 3.81
C GLN A 470 -10.13 -42.22 4.78
N ARG A 471 -9.08 -41.58 5.29
CA ARG A 471 -9.19 -40.48 6.24
C ARG A 471 -9.61 -39.15 5.62
N PHE A 472 -9.04 -38.80 4.47
CA PHE A 472 -9.19 -37.48 3.87
C PHE A 472 -10.22 -37.44 2.72
N GLU A 473 -10.52 -38.57 2.04
CA GLU A 473 -11.61 -38.65 1.07
C GLU A 473 -12.93 -39.06 1.74
N GLY A 474 -12.88 -39.87 2.82
CA GLY A 474 -14.07 -40.24 3.58
C GLY A 474 -14.63 -39.10 4.46
N ALA A 475 -13.82 -38.08 4.78
CA ALA A 475 -14.24 -36.90 5.54
C ALA A 475 -14.76 -35.73 4.66
N GLY A 476 -14.61 -35.85 3.34
CA GLY A 476 -14.83 -34.73 2.38
C GLY A 476 -16.01 -34.89 1.43
N ALA A 477 -17.00 -35.75 1.69
CA ALA A 477 -18.11 -35.90 0.78
C ALA A 477 -19.45 -36.17 1.45
N ALA A 478 -19.91 -35.26 2.23
CA ALA A 478 -21.32 -34.91 2.19
C ALA A 478 -21.41 -33.44 1.91
N PRO A 479 -21.83 -32.97 0.74
CA PRO A 479 -22.31 -31.61 0.62
C PRO A 479 -23.45 -31.51 1.63
N ALA A 480 -23.15 -30.88 2.78
CA ALA A 480 -24.17 -30.51 3.72
C ALA A 480 -25.23 -29.73 2.95
N GLY A 481 -26.41 -30.32 2.79
CA GLY A 481 -27.57 -29.55 2.40
C GLY A 481 -28.19 -29.77 1.03
N LEU A 482 -27.90 -30.86 0.31
CA LEU A 482 -28.78 -31.21 -0.82
C LEU A 482 -30.13 -31.78 -0.36
N ASP A 483 -30.22 -32.35 0.83
CA ASP A 483 -31.48 -32.87 1.39
C ASP A 483 -32.44 -31.78 1.91
N THR A 484 -32.04 -30.52 1.93
CA THR A 484 -32.89 -29.37 2.32
C THR A 484 -33.32 -28.50 1.14
N LEU A 485 -32.89 -28.78 -0.09
CA LEU A 485 -33.45 -28.18 -1.26
C LEU A 485 -34.73 -28.96 -1.65
N SER A 486 -35.83 -28.71 -0.95
CA SER A 486 -37.16 -29.00 -1.45
C SER A 486 -37.44 -28.03 -2.62
N GLY A 487 -36.94 -28.33 -3.77
CA GLY A 487 -37.33 -27.66 -5.01
C GLY A 487 -38.74 -28.13 -5.33
N GLU A 488 -39.76 -27.30 -5.15
CA GLU A 488 -41.01 -27.49 -5.82
C GLU A 488 -40.73 -27.53 -7.33
N GLN A 489 -40.84 -28.71 -7.93
CA GLN A 489 -40.77 -28.82 -9.38
C GLN A 489 -41.97 -28.07 -9.94
N HIS A 490 -41.71 -27.01 -10.66
CA HIS A 490 -42.75 -26.33 -11.43
C HIS A 490 -43.37 -27.34 -12.39
N PRO A 491 -44.73 -27.44 -12.46
CA PRO A 491 -45.37 -28.32 -13.38
C PRO A 491 -44.97 -27.98 -14.82
N LEU A 492 -44.65 -28.96 -15.62
CA LEU A 492 -44.17 -28.83 -17.02
C LEU A 492 -45.09 -27.93 -17.84
N SER A 493 -46.37 -27.86 -17.51
CA SER A 493 -47.35 -26.98 -18.16
C SER A 493 -47.07 -25.47 -18.06
N LEU A 494 -46.17 -25.05 -17.14
CA LEU A 494 -45.71 -23.65 -17.10
C LEU A 494 -44.69 -23.31 -18.19
N TYR A 495 -44.00 -24.31 -18.72
CA TYR A 495 -43.07 -24.16 -19.82
C TYR A 495 -43.71 -24.16 -21.20
N ASP A 496 -44.97 -24.66 -21.32
CA ASP A 496 -45.75 -24.60 -22.55
C ASP A 496 -46.04 -23.13 -22.97
N ARG A 497 -45.99 -22.18 -22.03
CA ARG A 497 -46.14 -20.74 -22.31
C ARG A 497 -44.92 -20.12 -23.00
N LEU A 498 -43.79 -20.81 -23.04
CA LEU A 498 -42.55 -20.36 -23.68
C LEU A 498 -42.41 -20.85 -25.10
N LEU A 499 -43.31 -21.77 -25.55
CA LEU A 499 -43.33 -22.21 -26.91
C LEU A 499 -43.99 -21.13 -27.78
N PRO A 500 -43.35 -20.69 -28.87
CA PRO A 500 -43.97 -19.73 -29.77
C PRO A 500 -45.24 -20.36 -30.38
N SER A 501 -46.34 -19.60 -30.36
CA SER A 501 -47.68 -19.99 -30.86
C SER A 501 -47.74 -20.07 -32.41
N HIS A 502 -46.93 -20.90 -33.01
CA HIS A 502 -46.94 -21.17 -34.44
C HIS A 502 -46.96 -22.66 -34.74
N CYS A 503 -48.11 -23.28 -34.57
CA CYS A 503 -48.56 -24.42 -35.34
C CYS A 503 -50.08 -24.57 -35.20
N GLN A 504 -50.83 -23.61 -35.78
CA GLN A 504 -52.19 -23.94 -36.21
C GLN A 504 -52.10 -24.59 -37.56
N SER A 505 -52.28 -25.87 -37.55
CA SER A 505 -52.46 -26.69 -38.75
C SER A 505 -53.69 -26.25 -39.51
N THR A 506 -53.52 -25.69 -40.71
CA THR A 506 -54.56 -25.50 -41.71
C THR A 506 -54.97 -26.91 -42.20
N GLN A 507 -56.13 -27.39 -41.79
CA GLN A 507 -56.82 -28.44 -42.53
C GLN A 507 -57.39 -27.84 -43.78
N VAL A 508 -56.94 -28.34 -44.94
CA VAL A 508 -57.52 -28.10 -46.25
C VAL A 508 -58.50 -29.24 -46.53
N HIS A 509 -59.74 -28.83 -46.88
CA HIS A 509 -60.72 -29.67 -47.55
C HIS A 509 -60.24 -30.00 -48.95
#